data_036407af68145902e71d334de4b01336
#
_entry.id   036407af68145902e71d334de4b01336
#
_cell.length_a   1.000
_cell.length_b   1.000
_cell.length_c   1.000
_cell.angle_alpha   90.00
_cell.angle_beta   90.00
_cell.angle_gamma   90.00
#
_symmetry.space_group_name_H-M   'P 1'
#
loop_
_entity.id
_entity.type
_entity.pdbx_description
1 polymer ?
#
loop_
_entity_poly.entity_id
_entity_poly.type
_entity_poly.pdbx_seq_one_letter_code
_entity_poly.pdbx_strand_id
1 'polypeptide(L)'
;MGEARVESQLAYAGAVSDEPTIRPAYDGSSVAFRALEAWGWGELVNLGYYPLAALPQLVFGMAPFQRRLVERALELLAPAPGERVIDAACGRGGTTSRIARSGAFALGLDLLPENVAEAEARASDEPRPRFAVADVTRLPASAGGIDLDAESFDAVLCLEAGFHFGPKGRRAFLEESWRMLRPGGRLVLVDFVWRDARPERIESLDPDRFVRDTWRFSEFEPLERYRATAREIGFAERAFRDWTRPVIDRFQHIATALARTGDTRAGRALLCALRPGLARIRPDEWRDLVALMRAHGEVRRASRYVAFRLEKPA
;
A
#
# COMPACT_ATOMS: atom_id res chain seq x y z
N MET A 1 -24.68 16.93 -16.76
CA MET A 1 -23.92 15.71 -17.13
C MET A 1 -22.90 15.29 -16.07
N GLY A 2 -22.62 16.11 -15.04
CA GLY A 2 -21.68 15.76 -13.94
C GLY A 2 -22.32 14.90 -12.84
N GLU A 3 -23.53 15.19 -12.42
CA GLU A 3 -24.18 14.52 -11.27
C GLU A 3 -24.54 13.05 -11.53
N ALA A 4 -25.04 12.70 -12.71
CA ALA A 4 -25.36 11.33 -13.08
C ALA A 4 -24.11 10.42 -13.17
N ARG A 5 -22.92 10.99 -13.42
CA ARG A 5 -21.65 10.28 -13.46
C ARG A 5 -21.11 9.97 -12.06
N VAL A 6 -21.36 10.88 -11.11
CA VAL A 6 -21.00 10.70 -9.69
C VAL A 6 -21.93 9.67 -9.03
N GLU A 7 -23.24 9.72 -9.32
CA GLU A 7 -24.19 8.75 -8.76
C GLU A 7 -23.95 7.32 -9.27
N SER A 8 -23.55 7.13 -10.53
CA SER A 8 -23.21 5.80 -11.05
C SER A 8 -21.90 5.24 -10.43
N GLN A 9 -20.96 6.10 -10.06
CA GLN A 9 -19.74 5.72 -9.36
C GLN A 9 -19.99 5.38 -7.88
N LEU A 10 -20.94 6.08 -7.23
CA LEU A 10 -21.33 5.81 -5.85
C LEU A 10 -22.16 4.53 -5.71
N ALA A 11 -22.96 4.16 -6.71
CA ALA A 11 -23.73 2.92 -6.72
C ALA A 11 -22.82 1.67 -6.81
N TYR A 12 -21.62 1.78 -7.36
CA TYR A 12 -20.66 0.69 -7.44
C TYR A 12 -19.98 0.38 -6.11
N ALA A 13 -19.85 1.38 -5.22
CA ALA A 13 -19.26 1.23 -3.89
C ALA A 13 -20.16 0.48 -2.87
N GLY A 14 -21.43 0.20 -3.23
CA GLY A 14 -22.44 -0.38 -2.32
C GLY A 14 -22.49 -1.91 -2.25
N ALA A 15 -21.62 -2.64 -2.94
CA ALA A 15 -21.61 -4.11 -2.99
C ALA A 15 -20.34 -4.72 -2.38
N VAL A 16 -19.76 -4.08 -1.39
CA VAL A 16 -18.51 -4.54 -0.75
C VAL A 16 -18.81 -5.51 0.39
N SER A 17 -18.20 -6.68 0.29
CA SER A 17 -17.90 -7.72 1.27
C SER A 17 -18.02 -7.33 2.76
N ASP A 18 -18.18 -8.33 3.65
CA ASP A 18 -18.09 -8.25 5.13
C ASP A 18 -16.72 -7.74 5.66
N GLU A 19 -15.85 -7.24 4.81
CA GLU A 19 -14.55 -6.67 5.18
C GLU A 19 -14.71 -5.21 5.67
N PRO A 20 -13.97 -4.80 6.71
CA PRO A 20 -14.08 -3.45 7.25
C PRO A 20 -13.67 -2.40 6.21
N THR A 21 -14.48 -1.35 6.07
CA THR A 21 -14.18 -0.21 5.19
C THR A 21 -12.78 0.34 5.48
N ILE A 22 -11.92 0.46 4.47
CA ILE A 22 -10.54 0.95 4.62
C ILE A 22 -10.43 2.46 4.84
N ARG A 23 -11.45 3.22 4.45
CA ARG A 23 -11.49 4.70 4.55
C ARG A 23 -11.00 5.25 5.89
N PRO A 24 -11.45 4.77 7.08
CA PRO A 24 -11.00 5.31 8.36
C PRO A 24 -9.50 5.14 8.66
N ALA A 25 -8.80 4.27 7.95
CA ALA A 25 -7.34 4.17 8.09
C ALA A 25 -6.60 5.33 7.42
N TYR A 26 -7.24 5.98 6.42
CA TYR A 26 -6.59 6.95 5.51
C TYR A 26 -7.26 8.32 5.43
N ASP A 27 -8.37 8.56 6.15
CA ASP A 27 -9.14 9.82 6.12
C ASP A 27 -8.69 10.87 7.16
N GLY A 28 -7.61 10.62 7.89
CA GLY A 28 -7.09 11.51 8.93
C GLY A 28 -7.80 11.38 10.29
N SER A 29 -8.80 10.51 10.44
CA SER A 29 -9.44 10.25 11.75
C SER A 29 -8.49 9.54 12.71
N SER A 30 -7.63 8.66 12.21
CA SER A 30 -6.61 7.96 12.97
C SER A 30 -5.45 8.85 13.37
N VAL A 31 -5.04 8.81 14.66
CA VAL A 31 -3.83 9.51 15.13
C VAL A 31 -2.57 8.99 14.44
N ALA A 32 -2.51 7.70 14.13
CA ALA A 32 -1.40 7.11 13.41
C ALA A 32 -1.23 7.73 12.02
N PHE A 33 -2.33 7.89 11.28
CA PHE A 33 -2.31 8.53 9.97
C PHE A 33 -1.87 9.99 10.06
N ARG A 34 -2.44 10.79 10.99
CA ARG A 34 -2.04 12.20 11.19
C ARG A 34 -0.56 12.34 11.55
N ALA A 35 -0.02 11.41 12.36
CA ALA A 35 1.39 11.40 12.70
C ALA A 35 2.26 11.12 11.48
N LEU A 36 1.88 10.16 10.65
CA LEU A 36 2.58 9.81 9.41
C LEU A 36 2.52 10.93 8.38
N GLU A 37 1.37 11.58 8.21
CA GLU A 37 1.25 12.77 7.34
C GLU A 37 2.16 13.90 7.79
N ALA A 38 2.16 14.22 9.09
CA ALA A 38 3.05 15.24 9.65
C ALA A 38 4.53 14.85 9.48
N TRP A 39 4.83 13.56 9.36
CA TRP A 39 6.17 13.04 9.13
C TRP A 39 6.56 12.88 7.66
N GLY A 40 5.64 13.13 6.73
CA GLY A 40 5.92 13.19 5.31
C GLY A 40 5.20 12.17 4.43
N TRP A 41 4.15 11.51 4.95
CA TRP A 41 3.20 10.85 4.06
C TRP A 41 2.47 11.92 3.23
N GLY A 42 2.60 11.85 1.94
CA GLY A 42 2.05 12.83 1.03
C GLY A 42 1.64 12.18 -0.28
N GLU A 43 2.44 12.35 -1.31
CA GLU A 43 2.27 11.75 -2.63
C GLU A 43 2.31 10.21 -2.61
N LEU A 44 3.14 9.65 -1.73
CA LEU A 44 3.31 8.21 -1.55
C LEU A 44 2.80 7.80 -0.17
N VAL A 45 2.00 6.73 -0.15
CA VAL A 45 1.43 6.15 1.07
C VAL A 45 2.01 4.75 1.24
N ASN A 46 3.26 4.68 1.70
CA ASN A 46 3.96 3.43 2.00
C ASN A 46 4.95 3.62 3.14
N LEU A 47 5.41 2.52 3.76
CA LEU A 47 6.30 2.57 4.92
C LEU A 47 7.72 3.04 4.60
N GLY A 48 8.16 2.97 3.34
CA GLY A 48 9.51 3.34 2.93
C GLY A 48 10.56 2.24 3.08
N TYR A 49 11.63 2.34 2.29
CA TYR A 49 12.79 1.45 2.32
C TYR A 49 14.00 2.15 2.93
N TYR A 50 14.49 1.69 4.06
CA TYR A 50 15.53 2.32 4.88
C TYR A 50 16.85 1.54 4.82
N PRO A 51 17.83 1.89 3.96
CA PRO A 51 19.09 1.14 3.83
C PRO A 51 20.05 1.32 5.00
N LEU A 52 19.96 2.45 5.72
CA LEU A 52 20.85 2.84 6.82
C LEU A 52 20.07 3.17 8.09
N ALA A 53 20.77 3.23 9.24
CA ALA A 53 20.15 3.57 10.51
C ALA A 53 19.59 5.01 10.57
N ALA A 54 18.67 5.20 11.46
CA ALA A 54 17.61 6.17 11.61
C ALA A 54 17.92 7.68 11.66
N LEU A 55 19.13 8.14 11.84
CA LEU A 55 19.45 9.54 12.15
C LEU A 55 19.06 10.58 11.05
N PRO A 56 19.26 10.30 9.74
CA PRO A 56 18.85 11.25 8.72
C PRO A 56 17.32 11.43 8.59
N GLN A 57 16.54 10.48 9.08
CA GLN A 57 15.08 10.46 8.90
C GLN A 57 14.37 11.48 9.80
N LEU A 58 14.95 11.78 10.96
CA LEU A 58 14.42 12.82 11.85
C LEU A 58 14.40 14.19 11.16
N VAL A 59 15.37 14.44 10.28
CA VAL A 59 15.51 15.72 9.57
C VAL A 59 14.74 15.71 8.23
N PHE A 60 14.80 14.61 7.47
CA PHE A 60 14.27 14.57 6.10
C PHE A 60 12.85 14.03 5.97
N GLY A 61 12.27 13.47 7.07
CA GLY A 61 10.97 12.80 7.03
C GLY A 61 11.01 11.49 6.25
N MET A 62 9.84 10.97 5.89
CA MET A 62 9.69 9.67 5.24
C MET A 62 9.83 9.70 3.71
N ALA A 63 9.54 10.81 3.08
CA ALA A 63 9.42 10.90 1.61
C ALA A 63 10.61 10.33 0.81
N PRO A 64 11.89 10.53 1.18
CA PRO A 64 13.02 9.93 0.47
C PRO A 64 13.01 8.40 0.51
N PHE A 65 12.59 7.82 1.63
CA PHE A 65 12.55 6.37 1.84
C PHE A 65 11.34 5.74 1.18
N GLN A 66 10.22 6.45 1.13
CA GLN A 66 9.03 6.06 0.38
C GLN A 66 9.32 6.00 -1.12
N ARG A 67 10.00 7.02 -1.66
CA ARG A 67 10.48 6.99 -3.05
C ARG A 67 11.39 5.80 -3.32
N ARG A 68 12.30 5.52 -2.40
CA ARG A 68 13.21 4.37 -2.53
C ARG A 68 12.49 3.03 -2.54
N LEU A 69 11.41 2.87 -1.75
CA LEU A 69 10.61 1.64 -1.80
C LEU A 69 9.94 1.48 -3.17
N VAL A 70 9.38 2.56 -3.72
CA VAL A 70 8.81 2.55 -5.07
C VAL A 70 9.88 2.22 -6.11
N GLU A 71 11.07 2.82 -6.03
CA GLU A 71 12.20 2.50 -6.93
C GLU A 71 12.54 1.00 -6.88
N ARG A 72 12.60 0.40 -5.69
CA ARG A 72 12.83 -1.04 -5.54
C ARG A 72 11.72 -1.91 -6.13
N ALA A 73 10.46 -1.48 -6.00
CA ALA A 73 9.34 -2.16 -6.63
C ALA A 73 9.41 -2.03 -8.17
N LEU A 74 9.76 -0.84 -8.68
CA LEU A 74 9.91 -0.59 -10.11
C LEU A 74 11.13 -1.33 -10.72
N GLU A 75 12.20 -1.55 -9.96
CA GLU A 75 13.32 -2.41 -10.39
C GLU A 75 12.85 -3.86 -10.66
N LEU A 76 11.89 -4.37 -9.86
CA LEU A 76 11.29 -5.69 -10.09
C LEU A 76 10.27 -5.67 -11.22
N LEU A 77 9.47 -4.61 -11.31
CA LEU A 77 8.47 -4.43 -12.36
C LEU A 77 9.13 -4.21 -13.72
N ALA A 78 10.20 -3.44 -13.77
CA ALA A 78 10.96 -3.06 -14.96
C ALA A 78 10.05 -2.57 -16.10
N PRO A 79 9.24 -1.49 -15.87
CA PRO A 79 8.34 -0.99 -16.91
C PRO A 79 9.16 -0.41 -18.07
N ALA A 80 8.73 -0.69 -19.31
CA ALA A 80 9.42 -0.26 -20.53
C ALA A 80 8.54 0.67 -21.37
N PRO A 81 9.14 1.52 -22.22
CA PRO A 81 8.40 2.37 -23.14
C PRO A 81 7.44 1.55 -24.03
N GLY A 82 6.20 2.03 -24.15
CA GLY A 82 5.16 1.38 -24.94
C GLY A 82 4.41 0.25 -24.22
N GLU A 83 4.85 -0.22 -23.06
CA GLU A 83 4.10 -1.18 -22.24
C GLU A 83 2.85 -0.54 -21.64
N ARG A 84 1.86 -1.36 -21.37
CA ARG A 84 0.63 -1.01 -20.63
C ARG A 84 0.73 -1.58 -19.21
N VAL A 85 0.68 -0.71 -18.22
CA VAL A 85 0.89 -1.08 -16.81
C VAL A 85 -0.28 -0.63 -15.94
N ILE A 86 -0.80 -1.53 -15.10
CA ILE A 86 -1.75 -1.21 -14.04
C ILE A 86 -0.98 -1.00 -12.72
N ASP A 87 -1.26 0.10 -12.05
CA ASP A 87 -0.90 0.36 -10.64
C ASP A 87 -2.14 0.11 -9.80
N ALA A 88 -2.23 -1.07 -9.21
CA ALA A 88 -3.41 -1.54 -8.46
C ALA A 88 -3.38 -1.00 -7.03
N ALA A 89 -4.47 -0.35 -6.60
CA ALA A 89 -4.58 0.43 -5.38
C ALA A 89 -3.52 1.55 -5.34
N CYS A 90 -3.56 2.41 -6.35
CA CYS A 90 -2.54 3.43 -6.64
C CYS A 90 -2.46 4.56 -5.61
N GLY A 91 -3.43 4.64 -4.68
CA GLY A 91 -3.53 5.73 -3.71
C GLY A 91 -3.53 7.09 -4.39
N ARG A 92 -2.65 7.98 -3.95
CA ARG A 92 -2.53 9.36 -4.44
C ARG A 92 -1.72 9.50 -5.75
N GLY A 93 -1.49 8.41 -6.49
CA GLY A 93 -0.95 8.40 -7.85
C GLY A 93 0.56 8.59 -8.02
N GLY A 94 1.30 8.73 -6.92
CA GLY A 94 2.74 8.98 -6.99
C GLY A 94 3.55 7.85 -7.61
N THR A 95 3.14 6.59 -7.45
CA THR A 95 3.76 5.43 -8.08
C THR A 95 3.38 5.36 -9.56
N THR A 96 2.11 5.56 -9.89
CA THR A 96 1.60 5.57 -11.27
C THR A 96 2.34 6.61 -12.12
N SER A 97 2.56 7.82 -11.57
CA SER A 97 3.31 8.89 -12.25
C SER A 97 4.76 8.46 -12.54
N ARG A 98 5.39 7.68 -11.67
CA ARG A 98 6.74 7.16 -11.90
C ARG A 98 6.77 6.06 -12.96
N ILE A 99 5.74 5.23 -13.03
CA ILE A 99 5.57 4.25 -14.11
C ILE A 99 5.43 4.99 -15.44
N ALA A 100 4.60 6.02 -15.52
CA ALA A 100 4.42 6.80 -16.75
C ALA A 100 5.74 7.43 -17.25
N ARG A 101 6.60 7.92 -16.35
CA ARG A 101 7.91 8.48 -16.72
C ARG A 101 8.87 7.47 -17.36
N SER A 102 8.62 6.16 -17.27
CA SER A 102 9.38 5.16 -18.02
C SER A 102 8.98 5.10 -19.52
N GLY A 103 7.98 5.87 -19.94
CA GLY A 103 7.40 5.80 -21.26
C GLY A 103 6.31 4.76 -21.43
N ALA A 104 5.90 4.10 -20.34
CA ALA A 104 4.78 3.16 -20.33
C ALA A 104 3.44 3.92 -20.23
N PHE A 105 2.39 3.35 -20.82
CA PHE A 105 1.03 3.73 -20.49
C PHE A 105 0.72 3.25 -19.08
N ALA A 106 0.48 4.17 -18.15
CA ALA A 106 0.22 3.87 -16.75
C ALA A 106 -1.25 4.16 -16.37
N LEU A 107 -1.94 3.15 -15.87
CA LEU A 107 -3.30 3.22 -15.34
C LEU A 107 -3.29 2.95 -13.84
N GLY A 108 -3.53 3.98 -13.04
CA GLY A 108 -3.76 3.87 -11.60
C GLY A 108 -5.22 3.54 -11.31
N LEU A 109 -5.46 2.50 -10.54
CA LEU A 109 -6.78 2.09 -10.06
C LEU A 109 -6.82 2.16 -8.55
N ASP A 110 -7.84 2.81 -7.99
CA ASP A 110 -8.04 2.84 -6.53
C ASP A 110 -9.53 2.73 -6.20
N LEU A 111 -9.83 2.14 -5.05
CA LEU A 111 -11.20 1.98 -4.58
C LEU A 111 -11.82 3.30 -4.09
N LEU A 112 -10.99 4.21 -3.57
CA LEU A 112 -11.42 5.46 -2.96
C LEU A 112 -11.45 6.60 -3.99
N PRO A 113 -12.65 7.16 -4.31
CA PRO A 113 -12.76 8.27 -5.27
C PRO A 113 -11.92 9.49 -4.90
N GLU A 114 -11.74 9.76 -3.60
CA GLU A 114 -10.91 10.85 -3.10
C GLU A 114 -9.42 10.67 -3.44
N ASN A 115 -8.91 9.44 -3.41
CA ASN A 115 -7.55 9.13 -3.83
C ASN A 115 -7.37 9.37 -5.33
N VAL A 116 -8.33 8.92 -6.13
CA VAL A 116 -8.33 9.12 -7.59
C VAL A 116 -8.36 10.60 -7.93
N ALA A 117 -9.23 11.38 -7.29
CA ALA A 117 -9.32 12.83 -7.51
C ALA A 117 -8.02 13.55 -7.14
N GLU A 118 -7.38 13.16 -6.03
CA GLU A 118 -6.08 13.71 -5.63
C GLU A 118 -4.97 13.31 -6.62
N ALA A 119 -4.97 12.06 -7.09
CA ALA A 119 -4.02 11.57 -8.09
C ALA A 119 -4.15 12.33 -9.42
N GLU A 120 -5.36 12.56 -9.90
CA GLU A 120 -5.63 13.35 -11.11
C GLU A 120 -5.17 14.81 -10.97
N ALA A 121 -5.44 15.43 -9.81
CA ALA A 121 -5.02 16.80 -9.53
C ALA A 121 -3.50 16.97 -9.46
N ARG A 122 -2.77 15.93 -9.06
CA ARG A 122 -1.30 15.92 -8.98
C ARG A 122 -0.61 15.57 -10.30
N ALA A 123 -1.32 14.91 -11.22
CA ALA A 123 -0.76 14.44 -12.48
C ALA A 123 -0.53 15.60 -13.45
N SER A 124 0.65 16.20 -13.39
CA SER A 124 1.04 17.36 -14.21
C SER A 124 2.06 17.02 -15.31
N ASP A 125 2.71 15.85 -15.22
CA ASP A 125 3.83 15.48 -16.08
C ASP A 125 3.36 14.74 -17.35
N GLU A 126 4.05 14.95 -18.45
CA GLU A 126 3.93 14.14 -19.65
C GLU A 126 5.06 13.06 -19.70
N PRO A 127 4.78 11.80 -20.06
CA PRO A 127 3.47 11.28 -20.44
C PRO A 127 2.50 11.18 -19.24
N ARG A 128 1.27 11.68 -19.45
CA ARG A 128 0.29 11.81 -18.36
C ARG A 128 -0.30 10.44 -17.98
N PRO A 129 -0.18 10.02 -16.71
CA PRO A 129 -0.84 8.82 -16.23
C PRO A 129 -2.38 8.96 -16.27
N ARG A 130 -3.09 7.85 -16.32
CA ARG A 130 -4.55 7.80 -16.23
C ARG A 130 -4.96 7.21 -14.89
N PHE A 131 -6.09 7.65 -14.37
CA PHE A 131 -6.61 7.16 -13.09
C PHE A 131 -8.08 6.83 -13.22
N ALA A 132 -8.55 5.84 -12.44
CA ALA A 132 -9.96 5.49 -12.37
C ALA A 132 -10.31 4.84 -11.03
N VAL A 133 -11.57 5.03 -10.63
CA VAL A 133 -12.13 4.33 -9.47
C VAL A 133 -12.49 2.92 -9.87
N ALA A 134 -11.87 1.93 -9.22
CA ALA A 134 -12.18 0.51 -9.42
C ALA A 134 -11.77 -0.33 -8.21
N ASP A 135 -12.51 -1.39 -7.96
CA ASP A 135 -12.12 -2.49 -7.09
C ASP A 135 -11.23 -3.45 -7.86
N VAL A 136 -9.94 -3.51 -7.50
CA VAL A 136 -8.95 -4.34 -8.18
C VAL A 136 -9.13 -5.84 -7.91
N THR A 137 -9.99 -6.21 -6.96
CA THR A 137 -10.38 -7.60 -6.70
C THR A 137 -11.55 -8.04 -7.57
N ARG A 138 -12.18 -7.10 -8.29
CA ARG A 138 -13.34 -7.32 -9.16
C ARG A 138 -13.41 -6.23 -10.22
N LEU A 139 -12.53 -6.31 -11.21
CA LEU A 139 -12.42 -5.27 -12.24
C LEU A 139 -13.66 -5.23 -13.14
N PRO A 140 -14.19 -4.03 -13.46
CA PRO A 140 -15.23 -3.85 -14.45
C PRO A 140 -14.68 -4.07 -15.88
N ALA A 141 -15.58 -4.12 -16.87
CA ALA A 141 -15.17 -4.22 -18.28
C ALA A 141 -14.39 -2.97 -18.75
N SER A 142 -14.65 -1.81 -18.15
CA SER A 142 -13.89 -0.58 -18.41
C SER A 142 -13.83 0.30 -17.17
N ALA A 143 -12.76 1.11 -17.04
CA ALA A 143 -12.60 2.09 -15.98
C ALA A 143 -11.96 3.37 -16.53
N GLY A 144 -12.53 4.54 -16.20
CA GLY A 144 -12.04 5.84 -16.69
C GLY A 144 -12.02 5.96 -18.22
N GLY A 145 -12.90 5.25 -18.93
CA GLY A 145 -12.95 5.20 -20.39
C GLY A 145 -11.84 4.34 -21.03
N ILE A 146 -11.24 3.45 -20.26
CA ILE A 146 -10.21 2.50 -20.70
C ILE A 146 -10.78 1.10 -20.57
N ASP A 147 -10.77 0.35 -21.67
CA ASP A 147 -11.20 -1.03 -21.68
C ASP A 147 -10.21 -1.92 -20.92
N LEU A 148 -10.76 -2.76 -20.04
CA LEU A 148 -10.02 -3.70 -19.20
C LEU A 148 -10.19 -5.12 -19.75
N ASP A 149 -9.87 -5.26 -21.05
CA ASP A 149 -9.93 -6.54 -21.75
C ASP A 149 -8.90 -7.53 -21.19
N ALA A 150 -9.23 -8.82 -21.29
CA ALA A 150 -8.28 -9.86 -20.95
C ALA A 150 -7.03 -9.75 -21.83
N GLU A 151 -5.87 -10.06 -21.25
CA GLU A 151 -4.57 -10.11 -21.94
C GLU A 151 -4.18 -8.78 -22.61
N SER A 152 -4.60 -7.64 -22.05
CA SER A 152 -4.35 -6.32 -22.64
C SER A 152 -3.26 -5.50 -21.93
N PHE A 153 -2.69 -6.01 -20.84
CA PHE A 153 -1.63 -5.34 -20.06
C PHE A 153 -0.35 -6.18 -19.98
N ASP A 154 0.78 -5.49 -19.91
CA ASP A 154 2.11 -6.07 -19.81
C ASP A 154 2.54 -6.32 -18.40
N ALA A 155 2.10 -5.45 -17.48
CA ALA A 155 2.46 -5.54 -16.08
C ALA A 155 1.38 -5.00 -15.16
N VAL A 156 1.35 -5.56 -13.94
CA VAL A 156 0.56 -5.09 -12.81
C VAL A 156 1.51 -4.87 -11.62
N LEU A 157 1.35 -3.75 -10.93
CA LEU A 157 1.99 -3.49 -9.64
C LEU A 157 0.92 -3.40 -8.56
N CYS A 158 1.15 -4.03 -7.41
CA CYS A 158 0.39 -3.81 -6.19
C CYS A 158 1.37 -3.59 -5.03
N LEU A 159 1.38 -2.38 -4.48
CA LEU A 159 2.33 -1.97 -3.44
C LEU A 159 1.60 -1.62 -2.15
N GLU A 160 1.78 -2.44 -1.10
CA GLU A 160 1.18 -2.24 0.24
C GLU A 160 -0.35 -2.11 0.24
N ALA A 161 -1.04 -2.97 -0.52
CA ALA A 161 -2.50 -2.97 -0.54
C ALA A 161 -3.14 -4.35 -0.37
N GLY A 162 -2.46 -5.43 -0.77
CA GLY A 162 -3.01 -6.78 -0.74
C GLY A 162 -3.47 -7.24 0.66
N PHE A 163 -2.86 -6.74 1.72
CA PHE A 163 -3.26 -7.06 3.10
C PHE A 163 -4.65 -6.52 3.48
N HIS A 164 -5.17 -5.54 2.74
CA HIS A 164 -6.54 -5.02 2.93
C HIS A 164 -7.60 -5.89 2.25
N PHE A 165 -7.23 -6.72 1.28
CA PHE A 165 -8.20 -7.41 0.42
C PHE A 165 -8.88 -8.59 1.12
N GLY A 166 -8.39 -9.03 2.29
CA GLY A 166 -8.83 -10.27 2.93
C GLY A 166 -8.49 -11.53 2.10
N PRO A 167 -8.71 -12.75 2.64
CA PRO A 167 -8.29 -13.98 1.98
C PRO A 167 -8.96 -14.20 0.62
N LYS A 168 -10.27 -13.93 0.52
CA LYS A 168 -11.04 -14.07 -0.73
C LYS A 168 -10.63 -13.01 -1.76
N GLY A 169 -10.51 -11.74 -1.32
CA GLY A 169 -10.12 -10.64 -2.20
C GLY A 169 -8.69 -10.78 -2.70
N ARG A 170 -7.75 -11.30 -1.90
CA ARG A 170 -6.38 -11.58 -2.37
C ARG A 170 -6.34 -12.61 -3.49
N ARG A 171 -7.13 -13.69 -3.38
CA ARG A 171 -7.25 -14.66 -4.46
C ARG A 171 -7.88 -14.02 -5.70
N ALA A 172 -8.99 -13.31 -5.54
CA ALA A 172 -9.67 -12.62 -6.64
C ALA A 172 -8.76 -11.59 -7.33
N PHE A 173 -7.96 -10.82 -6.57
CA PHE A 173 -6.95 -9.91 -7.12
C PHE A 173 -5.90 -10.64 -7.98
N LEU A 174 -5.40 -11.79 -7.52
CA LEU A 174 -4.46 -12.59 -8.31
C LEU A 174 -5.11 -13.13 -9.59
N GLU A 175 -6.37 -13.58 -9.53
CA GLU A 175 -7.14 -14.05 -10.70
C GLU A 175 -7.41 -12.91 -11.69
N GLU A 176 -7.78 -11.70 -11.21
CA GLU A 176 -7.95 -10.52 -12.07
C GLU A 176 -6.62 -10.07 -12.69
N SER A 177 -5.53 -10.07 -11.91
CA SER A 177 -4.21 -9.78 -12.45
C SER A 177 -3.80 -10.78 -13.54
N TRP A 178 -4.08 -12.05 -13.34
CA TRP A 178 -3.85 -13.09 -14.36
C TRP A 178 -4.67 -12.85 -15.63
N ARG A 179 -5.95 -12.53 -15.48
CA ARG A 179 -6.85 -12.22 -16.59
C ARG A 179 -6.34 -11.04 -17.42
N MET A 180 -5.91 -9.97 -16.75
CA MET A 180 -5.46 -8.73 -17.41
C MET A 180 -4.11 -8.87 -18.11
N LEU A 181 -3.22 -9.70 -17.55
CA LEU A 181 -1.88 -9.89 -18.09
C LEU A 181 -1.92 -10.73 -19.37
N ARG A 182 -1.23 -10.25 -20.40
CA ARG A 182 -0.91 -11.04 -21.59
C ARG A 182 0.08 -12.17 -21.26
N PRO A 183 0.18 -13.23 -22.07
CA PRO A 183 1.28 -14.21 -21.96
C PRO A 183 2.64 -13.50 -21.93
N GLY A 184 3.52 -13.89 -21.00
CA GLY A 184 4.78 -13.20 -20.71
C GLY A 184 4.65 -11.95 -19.84
N GLY A 185 3.44 -11.52 -19.50
CA GLY A 185 3.18 -10.39 -18.60
C GLY A 185 3.51 -10.72 -17.14
N ARG A 186 3.67 -9.69 -16.32
CA ARG A 186 4.17 -9.83 -14.95
C ARG A 186 3.38 -9.05 -13.91
N LEU A 187 3.21 -9.65 -12.74
CA LEU A 187 2.70 -9.00 -11.53
C LEU A 187 3.86 -8.80 -10.55
N VAL A 188 4.05 -7.57 -10.06
CA VAL A 188 4.87 -7.30 -8.88
C VAL A 188 3.94 -7.01 -7.70
N LEU A 189 4.01 -7.86 -6.68
CA LEU A 189 3.24 -7.76 -5.45
C LEU A 189 4.20 -7.48 -4.29
N VAL A 190 4.01 -6.36 -3.61
CA VAL A 190 4.79 -5.96 -2.43
C VAL A 190 3.84 -5.85 -1.25
N ASP A 191 4.00 -6.73 -0.25
CA ASP A 191 2.99 -6.87 0.80
C ASP A 191 3.55 -7.38 2.12
N PHE A 192 2.72 -7.28 3.15
CA PHE A 192 2.91 -7.93 4.44
C PHE A 192 2.42 -9.38 4.37
N VAL A 193 3.18 -10.28 4.97
CA VAL A 193 2.79 -11.70 5.07
C VAL A 193 3.07 -12.25 6.46
N TRP A 194 2.31 -13.27 6.89
CA TRP A 194 2.69 -14.05 8.07
C TRP A 194 3.83 -15.02 7.74
N ARG A 195 4.73 -15.19 8.70
CA ARG A 195 5.80 -16.20 8.62
C ARG A 195 5.24 -17.61 8.69
N ASP A 196 4.25 -17.81 9.57
CA ASP A 196 3.61 -19.07 9.88
C ASP A 196 2.15 -19.07 9.44
N ALA A 197 1.65 -20.25 9.08
CA ALA A 197 0.25 -20.44 8.69
C ALA A 197 -0.70 -20.71 9.88
N ARG A 198 -0.32 -20.35 11.10
CA ARG A 198 -1.10 -20.66 12.33
C ARG A 198 -1.98 -19.47 12.73
N PRO A 199 -3.31 -19.49 12.43
CA PRO A 199 -4.24 -18.40 12.76
C PRO A 199 -4.30 -18.05 14.24
N GLU A 200 -4.21 -19.06 15.13
CA GLU A 200 -4.30 -18.88 16.59
C GLU A 200 -3.21 -17.94 17.14
N ARG A 201 -2.07 -17.90 16.49
CA ARG A 201 -0.96 -17.04 16.87
C ARG A 201 -1.22 -15.57 16.59
N ILE A 202 -1.97 -15.29 15.54
CA ILE A 202 -2.37 -13.93 15.16
C ILE A 202 -3.24 -13.31 16.23
N GLU A 203 -4.24 -14.04 16.71
CA GLU A 203 -5.11 -13.61 17.81
C GLU A 203 -4.32 -13.34 19.09
N SER A 204 -3.28 -14.13 19.39
CA SER A 204 -2.43 -13.92 20.57
C SER A 204 -1.51 -12.71 20.47
N LEU A 205 -1.15 -12.28 19.25
CA LEU A 205 -0.25 -11.15 19.01
C LEU A 205 -0.98 -9.80 19.01
N ASP A 206 -2.25 -9.78 18.69
CA ASP A 206 -3.10 -8.60 18.62
C ASP A 206 -4.52 -8.95 19.17
N PRO A 207 -4.61 -9.38 20.47
CA PRO A 207 -5.85 -9.90 21.03
C PRO A 207 -6.96 -8.84 21.02
N ASP A 208 -6.61 -7.59 21.30
CA ASP A 208 -7.54 -6.46 21.31
C ASP A 208 -7.78 -5.86 19.91
N ARG A 209 -7.27 -6.50 18.86
CA ARG A 209 -7.36 -6.06 17.46
C ARG A 209 -6.81 -4.65 17.19
N PHE A 210 -5.99 -4.11 18.07
CA PHE A 210 -5.58 -2.71 18.01
C PHE A 210 -4.82 -2.35 16.72
N VAL A 211 -3.92 -3.22 16.26
CA VAL A 211 -3.21 -3.04 14.99
C VAL A 211 -4.14 -3.24 13.80
N ARG A 212 -4.93 -4.32 13.83
CA ARG A 212 -5.86 -4.66 12.75
C ARG A 212 -6.94 -3.58 12.57
N ASP A 213 -7.50 -3.07 13.67
CA ASP A 213 -8.54 -2.05 13.59
C ASP A 213 -7.97 -0.66 13.22
N THR A 214 -6.72 -0.34 13.61
CA THR A 214 -6.06 0.89 13.18
C THR A 214 -5.85 0.92 11.68
N TRP A 215 -5.40 -0.19 11.08
CA TRP A 215 -5.07 -0.28 9.66
C TRP A 215 -6.15 -0.96 8.82
N ARG A 216 -7.28 -1.33 9.43
CA ARG A 216 -8.44 -1.89 8.72
C ARG A 216 -8.11 -3.11 7.87
N PHE A 217 -7.51 -4.13 8.48
CA PHE A 217 -7.29 -5.42 7.85
C PHE A 217 -7.71 -6.56 8.76
N SER A 218 -8.06 -7.70 8.19
CA SER A 218 -8.46 -8.89 8.95
C SER A 218 -7.24 -9.71 9.36
N GLU A 219 -6.40 -10.06 8.40
CA GLU A 219 -5.18 -10.83 8.60
C GLU A 219 -4.21 -10.65 7.43
N PHE A 220 -2.93 -10.89 7.65
CA PHE A 220 -1.98 -11.04 6.56
C PHE A 220 -2.10 -12.44 5.94
N GLU A 221 -1.76 -12.57 4.67
CA GLU A 221 -1.68 -13.88 4.04
C GLU A 221 -0.42 -14.60 4.51
N PRO A 222 -0.47 -15.89 4.89
CA PRO A 222 0.73 -16.69 5.07
C PRO A 222 1.55 -16.77 3.78
N LEU A 223 2.88 -16.58 3.89
CA LEU A 223 3.79 -16.56 2.73
C LEU A 223 3.58 -17.75 1.78
N GLU A 224 3.53 -18.95 2.34
CA GLU A 224 3.40 -20.17 1.52
C GLU A 224 2.00 -20.30 0.87
N ARG A 225 0.98 -19.70 1.48
CA ARG A 225 -0.36 -19.66 0.89
C ARG A 225 -0.40 -18.70 -0.32
N TYR A 226 0.25 -17.52 -0.24
CA TYR A 226 0.41 -16.65 -1.42
C TYR A 226 1.05 -17.40 -2.58
N ARG A 227 2.14 -18.12 -2.31
CA ARG A 227 2.83 -18.92 -3.32
C ARG A 227 1.98 -20.04 -3.88
N ALA A 228 1.23 -20.75 -3.02
CA ALA A 228 0.34 -21.82 -3.46
C ALA A 228 -0.77 -21.27 -4.35
N THR A 229 -1.46 -20.22 -3.91
CA THR A 229 -2.54 -19.58 -4.68
C THR A 229 -2.04 -19.04 -6.02
N ALA A 230 -0.90 -18.35 -6.04
CA ALA A 230 -0.32 -17.85 -7.29
C ALA A 230 0.01 -18.99 -8.27
N ARG A 231 0.55 -20.09 -7.78
CA ARG A 231 0.88 -21.29 -8.58
C ARG A 231 -0.39 -22.01 -9.07
N GLU A 232 -1.42 -22.13 -8.24
CA GLU A 232 -2.70 -22.71 -8.63
C GLU A 232 -3.38 -21.95 -9.77
N ILE A 233 -3.26 -20.61 -9.78
CA ILE A 233 -3.77 -19.74 -10.84
C ILE A 233 -2.94 -19.89 -12.13
N GLY A 234 -1.67 -20.27 -12.01
CA GLY A 234 -0.77 -20.49 -13.13
C GLY A 234 0.49 -19.63 -13.13
N PHE A 235 0.65 -18.68 -12.20
CA PHE A 235 1.83 -17.83 -12.14
C PHE A 235 3.11 -18.61 -11.85
N ALA A 236 4.19 -18.23 -12.52
CA ALA A 236 5.55 -18.64 -12.21
C ALA A 236 6.25 -17.56 -11.35
N GLU A 237 6.76 -17.91 -10.17
CA GLU A 237 7.57 -17.01 -9.35
C GLU A 237 8.96 -16.83 -10.02
N ARG A 238 9.27 -15.62 -10.49
CA ARG A 238 10.56 -15.29 -11.13
C ARG A 238 11.54 -14.61 -10.20
N ALA A 239 11.04 -13.88 -9.19
CA ALA A 239 11.86 -13.32 -8.15
C ALA A 239 11.09 -13.20 -6.84
N PHE A 240 11.82 -13.35 -5.75
CA PHE A 240 11.36 -13.11 -4.39
C PHE A 240 12.39 -12.26 -3.64
N ARG A 241 11.91 -11.31 -2.86
CA ARG A 241 12.75 -10.48 -1.99
C ARG A 241 12.13 -10.39 -0.61
N ASP A 242 12.92 -10.61 0.41
CA ASP A 242 12.55 -10.34 1.81
C ASP A 242 13.09 -8.96 2.18
N TRP A 243 12.19 -7.99 2.29
CA TRP A 243 12.50 -6.62 2.68
C TRP A 243 12.12 -6.32 4.14
N THR A 244 11.88 -7.33 4.95
CA THR A 244 11.50 -7.21 6.36
C THR A 244 12.43 -6.25 7.12
N ARG A 245 13.74 -6.49 7.02
CA ARG A 245 14.73 -5.68 7.75
C ARG A 245 14.79 -4.22 7.28
N PRO A 246 14.91 -3.92 5.97
CA PRO A 246 14.99 -2.53 5.51
C PRO A 246 13.65 -1.78 5.56
N VAL A 247 12.51 -2.44 5.66
CA VAL A 247 11.19 -1.80 5.72
C VAL A 247 10.65 -1.87 7.13
N ILE A 248 9.99 -2.95 7.54
CA ILE A 248 9.20 -2.95 8.77
C ILE A 248 10.05 -2.92 10.05
N ASP A 249 11.24 -3.57 10.08
CA ASP A 249 12.07 -3.55 11.28
C ASP A 249 12.60 -2.14 11.56
N ARG A 250 13.08 -1.47 10.53
CA ARG A 250 13.61 -0.11 10.68
C ARG A 250 12.52 0.92 10.90
N PHE A 251 11.41 0.82 10.17
CA PHE A 251 10.25 1.66 10.43
C PHE A 251 9.80 1.53 11.90
N GLN A 252 9.66 0.30 12.40
CA GLN A 252 9.26 0.04 13.79
C GLN A 252 10.20 0.71 14.80
N HIS A 253 11.52 0.60 14.60
CA HIS A 253 12.49 1.25 15.48
C HIS A 253 12.33 2.78 15.50
N ILE A 254 12.20 3.37 14.32
CA ILE A 254 12.05 4.82 14.16
C ILE A 254 10.74 5.30 14.76
N ALA A 255 9.63 4.69 14.39
CA ALA A 255 8.30 5.08 14.86
C ALA A 255 8.16 4.92 16.37
N THR A 256 8.75 3.84 16.95
CA THR A 256 8.80 3.66 18.41
C THR A 256 9.62 4.74 19.09
N ALA A 257 10.79 5.08 18.55
CA ALA A 257 11.62 6.14 19.11
C ALA A 257 10.92 7.50 19.06
N LEU A 258 10.29 7.82 17.96
CA LEU A 258 9.52 9.07 17.78
C LEU A 258 8.31 9.14 18.72
N ALA A 259 7.52 8.06 18.81
CA ALA A 259 6.38 8.01 19.72
C ALA A 259 6.79 8.24 21.18
N ARG A 260 7.85 7.55 21.64
CA ARG A 260 8.39 7.72 23.00
C ARG A 260 8.95 9.13 23.23
N THR A 261 9.61 9.73 22.25
CA THR A 261 10.10 11.11 22.32
C THR A 261 8.93 12.08 22.46
N GLY A 262 7.90 11.94 21.63
CA GLY A 262 6.70 12.78 21.66
C GLY A 262 5.86 12.62 22.93
N ASP A 263 5.93 11.50 23.62
CA ASP A 263 5.26 11.29 24.91
C ASP A 263 5.87 12.11 26.04
N THR A 264 7.11 12.58 25.90
CA THR A 264 7.74 13.50 26.87
C THR A 264 7.49 14.97 26.49
N ARG A 265 7.35 15.87 27.49
CA ARG A 265 7.11 17.30 27.26
C ARG A 265 8.24 17.95 26.44
N ALA A 266 9.50 17.69 26.81
CA ALA A 266 10.65 18.25 26.12
C ALA A 266 10.82 17.67 24.71
N GLY A 267 10.66 16.35 24.56
CA GLY A 267 10.75 15.69 23.27
C GLY A 267 9.66 16.14 22.29
N ARG A 268 8.43 16.31 22.79
CA ARG A 268 7.33 16.86 21.98
C ARG A 268 7.63 18.27 21.48
N ALA A 269 8.16 19.14 22.35
CA ALA A 269 8.56 20.48 21.93
C ALA A 269 9.63 20.45 20.83
N LEU A 270 10.63 19.56 20.97
CA LEU A 270 11.67 19.35 19.95
C LEU A 270 11.07 18.83 18.63
N LEU A 271 10.21 17.81 18.68
CA LEU A 271 9.58 17.24 17.48
C LEU A 271 8.70 18.26 16.77
N CYS A 272 7.93 19.07 17.51
CA CYS A 272 7.10 20.13 16.92
C CYS A 272 7.95 21.26 16.30
N ALA A 273 9.11 21.57 16.87
CA ALA A 273 10.05 22.54 16.27
C ALA A 273 10.61 22.02 14.93
N LEU A 274 10.91 20.71 14.84
CA LEU A 274 11.39 20.08 13.60
C LEU A 274 10.28 19.85 12.58
N ARG A 275 9.07 19.58 13.04
CA ARG A 275 7.89 19.23 12.22
C ARG A 275 6.65 19.88 12.83
N PRO A 276 6.31 21.12 12.42
CA PRO A 276 5.18 21.87 13.00
C PRO A 276 3.83 21.16 12.90
N GLY A 277 3.62 20.31 11.88
CA GLY A 277 2.42 19.49 11.73
C GLY A 277 2.15 18.54 12.91
N LEU A 278 3.19 18.14 13.66
CA LEU A 278 3.06 17.31 14.86
C LEU A 278 2.42 18.04 16.05
N ALA A 279 2.34 19.37 16.04
CA ALA A 279 1.63 20.14 17.06
C ALA A 279 0.12 19.83 17.10
N ARG A 280 -0.44 19.23 16.05
CA ARG A 280 -1.84 18.77 15.99
C ARG A 280 -2.10 17.49 16.79
N ILE A 281 -1.03 16.79 17.25
CA ILE A 281 -1.15 15.58 18.06
C ILE A 281 -1.15 15.98 19.52
N ARG A 282 -2.23 15.67 20.21
CA ARG A 282 -2.40 15.97 21.64
C ARG A 282 -1.49 15.12 22.52
N PRO A 283 -1.19 15.55 23.77
CA PRO A 283 -0.35 14.82 24.70
C PRO A 283 -0.83 13.40 25.03
N ASP A 284 -2.16 13.19 25.09
CA ASP A 284 -2.76 11.88 25.29
C ASP A 284 -2.59 10.97 24.07
N GLU A 285 -2.71 11.51 22.87
CA GLU A 285 -2.54 10.78 21.61
C GLU A 285 -1.09 10.29 21.40
N TRP A 286 -0.09 10.95 21.98
CA TRP A 286 1.28 10.44 21.97
C TRP A 286 1.42 9.15 22.77
N ARG A 287 0.68 9.00 23.87
CA ARG A 287 0.62 7.74 24.64
C ARG A 287 -0.05 6.64 23.84
N ASP A 288 -1.11 6.97 23.09
CA ASP A 288 -1.78 6.03 22.20
C ASP A 288 -0.84 5.54 21.10
N LEU A 289 -0.03 6.45 20.52
CA LEU A 289 1.02 6.07 19.55
C LEU A 289 2.08 5.14 20.16
N VAL A 290 2.48 5.36 21.42
CA VAL A 290 3.41 4.45 22.11
C VAL A 290 2.78 3.08 22.30
N ALA A 291 1.51 3.02 22.71
CA ALA A 291 0.76 1.77 22.86
C ALA A 291 0.62 1.05 21.52
N LEU A 292 0.26 1.76 20.47
CA LEU A 292 0.17 1.24 19.11
C LEU A 292 1.51 0.67 18.63
N MET A 293 2.63 1.39 18.84
CA MET A 293 3.96 0.89 18.45
C MET A 293 4.37 -0.35 19.23
N ARG A 294 3.90 -0.51 20.46
CA ARG A 294 4.11 -1.76 21.22
C ARG A 294 3.35 -2.92 20.58
N ALA A 295 2.07 -2.74 20.29
CA ALA A 295 1.22 -3.74 19.62
C ALA A 295 1.79 -4.11 18.24
N HIS A 296 2.20 -3.11 17.44
CA HIS A 296 2.91 -3.34 16.18
C HIS A 296 4.18 -4.19 16.35
N GLY A 297 4.93 -3.97 17.43
CA GLY A 297 6.14 -4.74 17.72
C GLY A 297 5.86 -6.23 17.89
N GLU A 298 4.72 -6.62 18.48
CA GLU A 298 4.30 -8.02 18.62
C GLU A 298 3.90 -8.61 17.26
N VAL A 299 3.03 -7.94 16.52
CA VAL A 299 2.60 -8.37 15.16
C VAL A 299 3.80 -8.51 14.23
N ARG A 300 4.74 -7.54 14.26
CA ARG A 300 5.96 -7.55 13.44
C ARG A 300 6.80 -8.83 13.63
N ARG A 301 6.90 -9.35 14.84
CA ARG A 301 7.72 -10.57 15.12
C ARG A 301 7.25 -11.78 14.32
N ALA A 302 5.97 -11.89 14.03
CA ALA A 302 5.37 -12.97 13.27
C ALA A 302 5.18 -12.64 11.78
N SER A 303 5.40 -11.39 11.36
CA SER A 303 5.23 -10.96 9.98
C SER A 303 6.56 -10.84 9.22
N ARG A 304 6.45 -10.78 7.90
CA ARG A 304 7.51 -10.38 6.97
C ARG A 304 6.96 -9.32 6.02
N TYR A 305 7.87 -8.59 5.42
CA TYR A 305 7.58 -7.68 4.32
C TYR A 305 8.30 -8.19 3.08
N VAL A 306 7.55 -8.52 2.04
CA VAL A 306 8.07 -9.27 0.90
C VAL A 306 7.68 -8.63 -0.42
N ALA A 307 8.46 -8.93 -1.45
CA ALA A 307 8.14 -8.59 -2.83
C ALA A 307 8.28 -9.83 -3.71
N PHE A 308 7.24 -10.09 -4.51
CA PHE A 308 7.21 -11.12 -5.53
C PHE A 308 7.24 -10.50 -6.91
N ARG A 309 7.95 -11.12 -7.84
CA ARG A 309 7.69 -10.98 -9.27
C ARG A 309 7.14 -12.30 -9.78
N LEU A 310 5.88 -12.28 -10.11
CA LEU A 310 5.11 -13.39 -10.69
C LEU A 310 4.94 -13.13 -12.18
N GLU A 311 5.02 -14.16 -12.99
CA GLU A 311 4.89 -14.07 -14.46
C GLU A 311 3.80 -15.01 -14.94
N LYS A 312 2.97 -14.54 -15.86
CA LYS A 312 2.09 -15.37 -16.64
C LYS A 312 2.94 -16.00 -17.74
N PRO A 313 3.18 -17.32 -17.74
CA PRO A 313 3.96 -17.97 -18.79
C PRO A 313 3.42 -17.68 -20.20
N ALA A 314 4.32 -17.71 -21.21
CA ALA A 314 3.98 -17.48 -22.61
C ALA A 314 3.23 -18.68 -23.21
#